data_1d6f49c040c527facca8f35c1027c04d
#
_entry.id   1d6f49c040c527facca8f35c1027c04d
#
_cell.length_a   1.000
_cell.length_b   1.000
_cell.length_c   1.000
_cell.angle_alpha   90.00
_cell.angle_beta   90.00
_cell.angle_gamma   90.00
#
_symmetry.space_group_name_H-M   'P 1'
#
loop_
_entity.id
_entity.type
_entity.pdbx_description
1 polymer ?
#
loop_
_entity_poly.entity_id
_entity_poly.type
_entity_poly.pdbx_seq_one_letter_code
_entity_poly.pdbx_strand_id
1 'polypeptide(L)'
;MSRVLGKLGHEVIVANARQVKVISQSNKKNDKRDAEVLARLVRADRKLLAPIQHRGEMAQGDLVAVRMRAHFVELRTQTINAVRGLVKSVGARLAACDADSLNRKHAAELPPAIRPCIEQMLEVIETLTQQIEKSDEVLKQISKERYAKETAQLQQVKGVGPVTALTFVLTLDDPARFNKSRDVGAFLGLRPKSNQSGTSEPEMRISKEGDSYLRAMLVQCGQYILGRRGPDTDLKRWGLRLASKGRKNAKKRAVVAVARRLAVLLHALWISGEPYEPLRHNCEAAQAA
;
A
#
# COMPACT_ATOMS: atom_id res chain seq x y z
N MET A 1 -0.70 -3.70 24.77
CA MET A 1 -0.54 -2.78 25.92
C MET A 1 -1.57 -1.65 25.89
N SER A 2 -1.62 -0.75 24.89
CA SER A 2 -2.58 0.39 24.87
C SER A 2 -4.04 0.00 25.06
N ARG A 3 -4.53 -1.06 24.37
CA ARG A 3 -5.90 -1.56 24.54
C ARG A 3 -6.19 -2.12 25.93
N VAL A 4 -5.21 -2.78 26.54
CA VAL A 4 -5.36 -3.32 27.91
C VAL A 4 -5.48 -2.17 28.91
N LEU A 5 -4.62 -1.16 28.80
CA LEU A 5 -4.69 0.03 29.65
C LEU A 5 -6.01 0.78 29.47
N GLY A 6 -6.49 0.93 28.23
CA GLY A 6 -7.79 1.53 27.97
C GLY A 6 -8.95 0.76 28.60
N LYS A 7 -8.94 -0.60 28.54
CA LYS A 7 -9.93 -1.46 29.22
C LYS A 7 -9.90 -1.33 30.73
N LEU A 8 -8.75 -0.96 31.31
CA LEU A 8 -8.57 -0.69 32.74
C LEU A 8 -8.97 0.76 33.15
N GLY A 9 -9.53 1.54 32.22
CA GLY A 9 -10.00 2.89 32.48
C GLY A 9 -8.93 3.99 32.38
N HIS A 10 -7.72 3.67 31.92
CA HIS A 10 -6.68 4.69 31.74
C HIS A 10 -6.86 5.48 30.44
N GLU A 11 -6.62 6.78 30.48
CA GLU A 11 -6.43 7.60 29.28
C GLU A 11 -5.09 7.26 28.65
N VAL A 12 -5.10 6.70 27.44
CA VAL A 12 -3.88 6.21 26.77
C VAL A 12 -3.55 7.06 25.57
N ILE A 13 -2.40 7.72 25.59
CA ILE A 13 -1.85 8.46 24.47
C ILE A 13 -0.72 7.65 23.85
N VAL A 14 -0.89 7.25 22.58
CA VAL A 14 0.14 6.50 21.85
C VAL A 14 0.99 7.47 21.04
N ALA A 15 2.25 7.63 21.42
CA ALA A 15 3.18 8.51 20.75
C ALA A 15 3.67 7.93 19.41
N ASN A 16 3.85 8.79 18.41
CA ASN A 16 4.51 8.41 17.16
C ASN A 16 6.03 8.37 17.34
N ALA A 17 6.59 7.18 17.54
CA ALA A 17 8.01 6.99 17.79
C ALA A 17 8.93 7.64 16.74
N ARG A 18 8.47 7.79 15.49
CA ARG A 18 9.26 8.45 14.43
C ARG A 18 9.32 9.98 14.56
N GLN A 19 8.34 10.57 15.23
CA GLN A 19 8.27 12.03 15.41
C GLN A 19 8.81 12.49 16.76
N VAL A 20 8.84 11.62 17.76
CA VAL A 20 9.45 11.90 19.07
C VAL A 20 10.97 11.71 19.00
N LYS A 21 11.64 12.57 18.21
CA LYS A 21 13.09 12.48 17.94
C LYS A 21 13.95 12.70 19.16
N VAL A 22 13.47 13.44 20.15
CA VAL A 22 14.21 13.72 21.39
C VAL A 22 14.64 12.43 22.12
N ILE A 23 13.85 11.36 21.99
CA ILE A 23 14.18 10.04 22.55
C ILE A 23 15.18 9.31 21.66
N SER A 24 14.99 9.34 20.33
CA SER A 24 15.81 8.58 19.39
C SER A 24 17.21 9.17 19.16
N GLN A 25 17.40 10.46 19.41
CA GLN A 25 18.69 11.18 19.22
C GLN A 25 19.57 11.16 20.46
N SER A 26 19.11 10.62 21.59
CA SER A 26 19.92 10.53 22.80
C SER A 26 21.00 9.44 22.67
N ASN A 27 22.26 9.81 22.88
CA ASN A 27 23.37 8.86 22.94
C ASN A 27 23.36 7.98 24.20
N LYS A 28 22.48 8.26 25.17
CA LYS A 28 22.33 7.52 26.42
C LYS A 28 20.93 6.90 26.43
N LYS A 29 20.75 5.75 25.78
CA LYS A 29 19.48 4.99 25.80
C LYS A 29 19.30 4.31 27.16
N ASN A 30 18.21 4.66 27.83
CA ASN A 30 17.79 4.04 29.07
C ASN A 30 16.27 4.19 29.19
N ASP A 31 15.54 3.09 29.41
CA ASP A 31 14.08 3.06 29.48
C ASP A 31 13.51 4.03 30.52
N LYS A 32 14.19 4.18 31.66
CA LYS A 32 13.81 5.15 32.71
C LYS A 32 13.85 6.58 32.20
N ARG A 33 14.89 6.93 31.44
CA ARG A 33 15.05 8.26 30.85
C ARG A 33 14.05 8.52 29.73
N ASP A 34 13.79 7.50 28.92
CA ASP A 34 12.81 7.59 27.85
C ASP A 34 11.40 7.79 28.43
N ALA A 35 11.05 7.08 29.49
CA ALA A 35 9.80 7.27 30.22
C ALA A 35 9.70 8.68 30.83
N GLU A 36 10.78 9.20 31.44
CA GLU A 36 10.84 10.56 31.99
C GLU A 36 10.63 11.62 30.89
N VAL A 37 11.29 11.47 29.74
CA VAL A 37 11.13 12.40 28.60
C VAL A 37 9.71 12.37 28.09
N LEU A 38 9.09 11.19 27.94
CA LEU A 38 7.70 11.06 27.54
C LEU A 38 6.77 11.75 28.53
N ALA A 39 6.96 11.54 29.83
CA ALA A 39 6.16 12.18 30.88
C ALA A 39 6.27 13.72 30.83
N ARG A 40 7.47 14.25 30.62
CA ARG A 40 7.69 15.70 30.47
C ARG A 40 7.02 16.26 29.23
N LEU A 41 7.11 15.55 28.08
CA LEU A 41 6.46 15.96 26.83
C LEU A 41 4.93 16.00 26.96
N VAL A 42 4.31 14.98 27.58
CA VAL A 42 2.86 14.96 27.82
C VAL A 42 2.42 16.13 28.69
N ARG A 43 3.19 16.46 29.71
CA ARG A 43 2.88 17.59 30.62
C ARG A 43 3.03 18.96 29.96
N ALA A 44 3.99 19.09 29.02
CA ALA A 44 4.22 20.34 28.31
C ALA A 44 3.15 20.58 27.22
N ASP A 45 2.99 19.66 26.30
CA ASP A 45 1.95 19.67 25.27
C ASP A 45 1.79 18.26 24.68
N ARG A 46 0.58 17.70 24.77
CA ARG A 46 0.23 16.38 24.21
C ARG A 46 0.51 16.28 22.69
N LYS A 47 0.43 17.40 21.96
CA LYS A 47 0.70 17.44 20.51
C LYS A 47 2.16 17.14 20.18
N LEU A 48 3.10 17.38 21.08
CA LEU A 48 4.52 17.05 20.90
C LEU A 48 4.78 15.56 20.74
N LEU A 49 3.87 14.71 21.23
CA LEU A 49 3.91 13.26 21.05
C LEU A 49 3.45 12.84 19.65
N ALA A 50 2.88 13.76 18.87
CA ALA A 50 2.24 13.44 17.59
C ALA A 50 1.34 12.20 17.70
N PRO A 51 0.27 12.25 18.52
CA PRO A 51 -0.50 11.07 18.90
C PRO A 51 -1.01 10.31 17.68
N ILE A 52 -0.89 8.98 17.74
CA ILE A 52 -1.46 8.09 16.73
C ILE A 52 -2.67 7.35 17.32
N GLN A 53 -3.65 7.14 16.47
CA GLN A 53 -4.82 6.33 16.80
C GLN A 53 -4.62 4.93 16.22
N HIS A 54 -4.75 3.89 17.05
CA HIS A 54 -4.73 2.51 16.60
C HIS A 54 -6.02 2.16 15.86
N ARG A 55 -5.92 1.22 14.93
CA ARG A 55 -7.09 0.60 14.29
C ARG A 55 -7.91 -0.17 15.30
N GLY A 56 -9.19 -0.37 15.00
CA GLY A 56 -10.06 -1.27 15.72
C GLY A 56 -9.50 -2.71 15.77
N GLU A 57 -9.91 -3.48 16.74
CA GLU A 57 -9.41 -4.84 16.94
C GLU A 57 -9.78 -5.76 15.77
N MET A 58 -11.01 -5.64 15.27
CA MET A 58 -11.54 -6.39 14.14
C MET A 58 -10.76 -6.05 12.85
N ALA A 59 -10.64 -4.78 12.50
CA ALA A 59 -9.89 -4.36 11.31
C ALA A 59 -8.41 -4.75 11.37
N GLN A 60 -7.82 -4.72 12.59
CA GLN A 60 -6.45 -5.19 12.79
C GLN A 60 -6.32 -6.70 12.59
N GLY A 61 -7.29 -7.50 13.03
CA GLY A 61 -7.36 -8.95 12.79
C GLY A 61 -7.49 -9.28 11.31
N ASP A 62 -8.44 -8.62 10.62
CA ASP A 62 -8.64 -8.81 9.19
C ASP A 62 -7.42 -8.39 8.35
N LEU A 63 -6.69 -7.35 8.80
CA LEU A 63 -5.45 -6.93 8.15
C LEU A 63 -4.34 -8.00 8.25
N VAL A 64 -4.37 -8.89 9.26
CA VAL A 64 -3.43 -10.03 9.34
C VAL A 64 -3.62 -10.95 8.13
N ALA A 65 -4.86 -11.26 7.72
CA ALA A 65 -5.13 -12.08 6.54
C ALA A 65 -4.56 -11.45 5.27
N VAL A 66 -4.72 -10.13 5.09
CA VAL A 66 -4.11 -9.38 3.98
C VAL A 66 -2.58 -9.50 4.00
N ARG A 67 -1.96 -9.38 5.17
CA ARG A 67 -0.50 -9.46 5.32
C ARG A 67 0.04 -10.85 5.07
N MET A 68 -0.67 -11.87 5.53
CA MET A 68 -0.33 -13.28 5.25
C MET A 68 -0.33 -13.55 3.74
N ARG A 69 -1.40 -13.16 3.04
CA ARG A 69 -1.45 -13.27 1.58
C ARG A 69 -0.29 -12.53 0.90
N ALA A 70 -0.02 -11.30 1.31
CA ALA A 70 1.07 -10.50 0.77
C ALA A 70 2.42 -11.21 0.93
N HIS A 71 2.65 -11.85 2.07
CA HIS A 71 3.87 -12.60 2.34
C HIS A 71 4.00 -13.84 1.45
N PHE A 72 2.92 -14.59 1.22
CA PHE A 72 2.94 -15.71 0.28
C PHE A 72 3.28 -15.27 -1.15
N VAL A 73 2.72 -14.14 -1.61
CA VAL A 73 3.06 -13.56 -2.93
C VAL A 73 4.54 -13.16 -3.01
N GLU A 74 5.08 -12.58 -1.95
CA GLU A 74 6.49 -12.21 -1.87
C GLU A 74 7.39 -13.44 -1.93
N LEU A 75 7.14 -14.46 -1.11
CA LEU A 75 7.88 -15.72 -1.09
C LEU A 75 7.84 -16.40 -2.47
N ARG A 76 6.67 -16.49 -3.08
CA ARG A 76 6.52 -17.06 -4.42
C ARG A 76 7.38 -16.31 -5.44
N THR A 77 7.33 -14.97 -5.42
CA THR A 77 8.11 -14.14 -6.34
C THR A 77 9.61 -14.31 -6.14
N GLN A 78 10.07 -14.38 -4.90
CA GLN A 78 11.47 -14.65 -4.55
C GLN A 78 11.91 -16.03 -5.06
N THR A 79 11.10 -17.07 -4.82
CA THR A 79 11.39 -18.44 -5.27
C THR A 79 11.42 -18.52 -6.80
N ILE A 80 10.48 -17.91 -7.51
CA ILE A 80 10.48 -17.84 -8.99
C ILE A 80 11.75 -17.18 -9.51
N ASN A 81 12.16 -16.07 -8.92
CA ASN A 81 13.38 -15.37 -9.33
C ASN A 81 14.64 -16.20 -9.06
N ALA A 82 14.68 -16.90 -7.92
CA ALA A 82 15.77 -17.81 -7.60
C ALA A 82 15.86 -18.97 -8.61
N VAL A 83 14.74 -19.62 -8.93
CA VAL A 83 14.67 -20.69 -9.94
C VAL A 83 15.17 -20.19 -11.30
N ARG A 84 14.68 -19.06 -11.77
CA ARG A 84 15.12 -18.47 -13.04
C ARG A 84 16.61 -18.13 -13.05
N GLY A 85 17.14 -17.64 -11.91
CA GLY A 85 18.56 -17.37 -11.73
C GLY A 85 19.42 -18.63 -11.80
N LEU A 86 19.03 -19.69 -11.07
CA LEU A 86 19.74 -20.98 -11.06
C LEU A 86 19.75 -21.64 -12.44
N VAL A 87 18.59 -21.70 -13.11
CA VAL A 87 18.51 -22.27 -14.47
C VAL A 87 19.39 -21.48 -15.45
N LYS A 88 19.41 -20.16 -15.34
CA LYS A 88 20.27 -19.31 -16.19
C LYS A 88 21.76 -19.52 -15.90
N SER A 89 22.17 -19.84 -14.69
CA SER A 89 23.58 -20.04 -14.34
C SER A 89 24.23 -21.23 -15.04
N VAL A 90 23.42 -22.20 -15.48
CA VAL A 90 23.89 -23.36 -16.28
C VAL A 90 23.62 -23.21 -17.78
N GLY A 91 23.30 -22.00 -18.24
CA GLY A 91 23.05 -21.71 -19.66
C GLY A 91 21.66 -22.13 -20.16
N ALA A 92 20.81 -22.70 -19.31
CA ALA A 92 19.44 -23.07 -19.68
C ALA A 92 18.44 -21.93 -19.45
N ARG A 93 17.21 -22.10 -19.94
CA ARG A 93 16.13 -21.12 -19.80
C ARG A 93 14.79 -21.83 -19.58
N LEU A 94 14.03 -21.36 -18.60
CA LEU A 94 12.62 -21.75 -18.46
C LEU A 94 11.78 -21.04 -19.52
N ALA A 95 10.76 -21.74 -20.03
CA ALA A 95 9.76 -21.14 -20.90
C ALA A 95 9.10 -19.93 -20.23
N ALA A 96 8.72 -18.93 -21.06
CA ALA A 96 8.03 -17.76 -20.58
C ALA A 96 6.61 -18.15 -20.14
N CYS A 97 6.28 -17.89 -18.88
CA CYS A 97 4.95 -18.14 -18.33
C CYS A 97 4.65 -17.13 -17.22
N ASP A 98 3.37 -16.98 -16.91
CA ASP A 98 2.91 -16.21 -15.77
C ASP A 98 3.27 -16.92 -14.45
N ALA A 99 3.36 -16.14 -13.37
CA ALA A 99 3.72 -16.66 -12.06
C ALA A 99 2.75 -17.74 -11.54
N ASP A 100 1.47 -17.62 -11.91
CA ASP A 100 0.41 -18.53 -11.47
C ASP A 100 0.40 -19.86 -12.25
N SER A 101 0.99 -19.88 -13.45
CA SER A 101 1.06 -21.08 -14.31
C SER A 101 2.39 -21.83 -14.19
N LEU A 102 3.39 -21.29 -13.49
CA LEU A 102 4.69 -21.94 -13.31
C LEU A 102 4.55 -23.14 -12.37
N ASN A 103 4.83 -24.34 -12.88
CA ASN A 103 4.67 -25.60 -12.19
C ASN A 103 5.78 -26.62 -12.58
N ARG A 104 5.76 -27.81 -12.00
CA ARG A 104 6.76 -28.87 -12.21
C ARG A 104 6.93 -29.30 -13.67
N LYS A 105 5.90 -29.18 -14.52
CA LYS A 105 6.00 -29.55 -15.94
C LYS A 105 7.05 -28.73 -16.68
N HIS A 106 7.34 -27.50 -16.23
CA HIS A 106 8.36 -26.64 -16.82
C HIS A 106 9.80 -27.13 -16.59
N ALA A 107 10.02 -28.11 -15.71
CA ALA A 107 11.32 -28.73 -15.53
C ALA A 107 11.65 -29.79 -16.59
N ALA A 108 10.67 -30.27 -17.36
CA ALA A 108 10.86 -31.39 -18.30
C ALA A 108 11.93 -31.09 -19.38
N GLU A 109 12.03 -29.85 -19.81
CA GLU A 109 13.00 -29.41 -20.84
C GLU A 109 14.37 -29.03 -20.28
N LEU A 110 14.57 -29.13 -18.95
CA LEU A 110 15.82 -28.74 -18.29
C LEU A 110 16.85 -29.88 -18.36
N PRO A 111 18.15 -29.53 -18.32
CA PRO A 111 19.24 -30.51 -18.25
C PRO A 111 19.05 -31.49 -17.06
N PRO A 112 19.28 -32.81 -17.27
CA PRO A 112 19.06 -33.83 -16.24
C PRO A 112 19.79 -33.56 -14.93
N ALA A 113 20.97 -32.94 -14.98
CA ALA A 113 21.80 -32.65 -13.82
C ALA A 113 21.14 -31.65 -12.82
N ILE A 114 20.31 -30.75 -13.28
CA ILE A 114 19.67 -29.71 -12.41
C ILE A 114 18.18 -29.97 -12.18
N ARG A 115 17.57 -30.81 -13.03
CA ARG A 115 16.13 -31.07 -13.02
C ARG A 115 15.57 -31.42 -11.64
N PRO A 116 16.15 -32.41 -10.88
CA PRO A 116 15.58 -32.78 -9.58
C PRO A 116 15.56 -31.64 -8.56
N CYS A 117 16.61 -30.78 -8.53
CA CYS A 117 16.66 -29.64 -7.62
C CYS A 117 15.64 -28.56 -8.02
N ILE A 118 15.48 -28.33 -9.32
CA ILE A 118 14.51 -27.34 -9.81
C ILE A 118 13.08 -27.83 -9.59
N GLU A 119 12.78 -29.12 -9.77
CA GLU A 119 11.46 -29.70 -9.49
C GLU A 119 11.04 -29.47 -8.03
N GLN A 120 11.94 -29.63 -7.06
CA GLN A 120 11.65 -29.33 -5.65
C GLN A 120 11.26 -27.86 -5.45
N MET A 121 11.97 -26.94 -6.08
CA MET A 121 11.64 -25.51 -5.98
C MET A 121 10.31 -25.17 -6.67
N LEU A 122 9.99 -25.81 -7.78
CA LEU A 122 8.72 -25.65 -8.49
C LEU A 122 7.55 -26.19 -7.65
N GLU A 123 7.74 -27.27 -6.89
CA GLU A 123 6.75 -27.79 -5.95
C GLU A 123 6.43 -26.78 -4.83
N VAL A 124 7.44 -26.08 -4.32
CA VAL A 124 7.24 -24.98 -3.36
C VAL A 124 6.42 -23.84 -4.01
N ILE A 125 6.70 -23.50 -5.28
CA ILE A 125 5.93 -22.46 -6.01
C ILE A 125 4.47 -22.88 -6.19
N GLU A 126 4.19 -24.14 -6.54
CA GLU A 126 2.84 -24.69 -6.63
C GLU A 126 2.11 -24.59 -5.29
N THR A 127 2.77 -25.00 -4.21
CA THR A 127 2.21 -24.90 -2.84
C THR A 127 1.88 -23.45 -2.47
N LEU A 128 2.81 -22.52 -2.72
CA LEU A 128 2.58 -21.10 -2.45
C LEU A 128 1.42 -20.53 -3.29
N THR A 129 1.28 -20.95 -4.55
CA THR A 129 0.16 -20.55 -5.41
C THR A 129 -1.16 -21.01 -4.82
N GLN A 130 -1.27 -22.26 -4.37
CA GLN A 130 -2.48 -22.76 -3.69
C GLN A 130 -2.79 -22.01 -2.40
N GLN A 131 -1.76 -21.64 -1.61
CA GLN A 131 -1.98 -20.86 -0.38
C GLN A 131 -2.44 -19.42 -0.68
N ILE A 132 -1.98 -18.82 -1.78
CA ILE A 132 -2.44 -17.52 -2.25
C ILE A 132 -3.92 -17.61 -2.65
N GLU A 133 -4.32 -18.62 -3.41
CA GLU A 133 -5.71 -18.86 -3.82
C GLU A 133 -6.64 -19.01 -2.60
N LYS A 134 -6.25 -19.85 -1.63
CA LYS A 134 -7.00 -20.00 -0.36
C LYS A 134 -7.10 -18.68 0.40
N SER A 135 -6.02 -17.90 0.42
CA SER A 135 -6.03 -16.58 1.06
C SER A 135 -6.95 -15.60 0.34
N ASP A 136 -7.00 -15.65 -1.00
CA ASP A 136 -7.89 -14.81 -1.80
C ASP A 136 -9.37 -15.10 -1.50
N GLU A 137 -9.75 -16.38 -1.30
CA GLU A 137 -11.12 -16.73 -0.88
C GLU A 137 -11.44 -16.22 0.53
N VAL A 138 -10.49 -16.33 1.47
CA VAL A 138 -10.65 -15.75 2.83
C VAL A 138 -10.86 -14.23 2.76
N LEU A 139 -10.06 -13.52 1.97
CA LEU A 139 -10.20 -12.06 1.82
C LEU A 139 -11.51 -11.68 1.15
N LYS A 140 -11.96 -12.45 0.18
CA LYS A 140 -13.26 -12.27 -0.48
C LYS A 140 -14.43 -12.44 0.50
N GLN A 141 -14.34 -13.46 1.38
CA GLN A 141 -15.35 -13.68 2.42
C GLN A 141 -15.35 -12.53 3.43
N ILE A 142 -14.20 -12.12 3.95
CA ILE A 142 -14.05 -10.95 4.85
C ILE A 142 -14.67 -9.70 4.21
N SER A 143 -14.34 -9.43 2.95
CA SER A 143 -14.88 -8.28 2.21
C SER A 143 -16.41 -8.34 2.11
N LYS A 144 -16.95 -9.51 1.74
CA LYS A 144 -18.40 -9.70 1.54
C LYS A 144 -19.20 -9.60 2.84
N GLU A 145 -18.68 -10.15 3.93
CA GLU A 145 -19.40 -10.22 5.20
C GLU A 145 -19.35 -8.92 6.01
N ARG A 146 -18.22 -8.20 5.96
CA ARG A 146 -17.96 -7.08 6.88
C ARG A 146 -17.75 -5.73 6.21
N TYR A 147 -17.32 -5.71 4.95
CA TYR A 147 -16.91 -4.48 4.24
C TYR A 147 -17.50 -4.40 2.83
N ALA A 148 -18.67 -5.04 2.60
CA ALA A 148 -19.26 -5.16 1.27
C ALA A 148 -19.55 -3.80 0.63
N LYS A 149 -20.15 -2.88 1.41
CA LYS A 149 -20.53 -1.55 0.95
C LYS A 149 -19.30 -0.73 0.57
N GLU A 150 -18.33 -0.66 1.47
CA GLU A 150 -17.11 0.12 1.31
C GLU A 150 -16.26 -0.39 0.14
N THR A 151 -16.05 -1.70 0.08
CA THR A 151 -15.24 -2.30 -0.99
C THR A 151 -15.90 -2.18 -2.36
N ALA A 152 -17.23 -2.37 -2.46
CA ALA A 152 -17.97 -2.16 -3.70
C ALA A 152 -17.89 -0.70 -4.18
N GLN A 153 -18.00 0.26 -3.26
CA GLN A 153 -17.84 1.69 -3.55
C GLN A 153 -16.49 1.99 -4.17
N LEU A 154 -15.41 1.50 -3.58
CA LEU A 154 -14.04 1.77 -4.03
C LEU A 154 -13.71 1.06 -5.36
N GLN A 155 -14.28 -0.11 -5.61
CA GLN A 155 -14.08 -0.88 -6.85
C GLN A 155 -14.74 -0.26 -8.09
N GLN A 156 -15.59 0.74 -7.93
CA GLN A 156 -16.09 1.53 -9.07
C GLN A 156 -14.94 2.23 -9.82
N VAL A 157 -13.84 2.54 -9.13
CA VAL A 157 -12.66 3.13 -9.76
C VAL A 157 -11.87 2.04 -10.50
N LYS A 158 -11.96 2.03 -11.83
CA LYS A 158 -11.25 1.05 -12.66
C LYS A 158 -9.75 1.06 -12.39
N GLY A 159 -9.20 -0.12 -12.08
CA GLY A 159 -7.82 -0.30 -11.65
C GLY A 159 -7.67 -0.54 -10.13
N VAL A 160 -8.75 -0.38 -9.37
CA VAL A 160 -8.83 -0.76 -7.96
C VAL A 160 -9.48 -2.13 -7.87
N GLY A 161 -8.68 -3.16 -7.61
CA GLY A 161 -9.16 -4.53 -7.41
C GLY A 161 -9.66 -4.79 -5.98
N PRO A 162 -10.34 -5.95 -5.76
CA PRO A 162 -10.95 -6.28 -4.46
C PRO A 162 -9.93 -6.28 -3.31
N VAL A 163 -8.74 -6.85 -3.50
CA VAL A 163 -7.69 -6.86 -2.48
C VAL A 163 -7.21 -5.44 -2.16
N THR A 164 -7.09 -4.57 -3.17
CA THR A 164 -6.68 -3.17 -2.97
C THR A 164 -7.76 -2.40 -2.20
N ALA A 165 -9.03 -2.57 -2.58
CA ALA A 165 -10.17 -1.92 -1.91
C ALA A 165 -10.24 -2.34 -0.43
N LEU A 166 -10.21 -3.65 -0.15
CA LEU A 166 -10.21 -4.18 1.20
C LEU A 166 -9.00 -3.69 2.01
N THR A 167 -7.78 -3.74 1.42
CA THR A 167 -6.57 -3.26 2.09
C THR A 167 -6.67 -1.77 2.42
N PHE A 168 -7.27 -0.97 1.54
CA PHE A 168 -7.49 0.46 1.77
C PHE A 168 -8.41 0.68 2.97
N VAL A 169 -9.58 0.02 2.98
CA VAL A 169 -10.55 0.08 4.09
C VAL A 169 -9.90 -0.33 5.41
N LEU A 170 -9.26 -1.50 5.46
CA LEU A 170 -8.62 -2.01 6.67
C LEU A 170 -7.42 -1.16 7.14
N THR A 171 -6.72 -0.50 6.23
CA THR A 171 -5.57 0.34 6.58
C THR A 171 -6.01 1.66 7.19
N LEU A 172 -7.06 2.27 6.69
CA LEU A 172 -7.61 3.50 7.22
C LEU A 172 -8.51 3.24 8.44
N ASP A 173 -9.27 2.14 8.41
CA ASP A 173 -10.23 1.67 9.42
C ASP A 173 -11.46 2.59 9.55
N ASP A 174 -11.26 3.82 9.99
CA ASP A 174 -12.29 4.84 10.09
C ASP A 174 -11.95 6.03 9.18
N PRO A 175 -12.78 6.33 8.16
CA PRO A 175 -12.54 7.48 7.28
C PRO A 175 -12.65 8.82 8.01
N ALA A 176 -13.45 8.91 9.10
CA ALA A 176 -13.63 10.14 9.87
C ALA A 176 -12.37 10.58 10.64
N ARG A 177 -11.35 9.72 10.73
CA ARG A 177 -10.02 10.06 11.32
C ARG A 177 -9.31 11.19 10.56
N PHE A 178 -9.70 11.44 9.33
CA PHE A 178 -9.07 12.43 8.47
C PHE A 178 -10.01 13.61 8.24
N ASN A 179 -9.65 14.78 8.74
CA ASN A 179 -10.43 16.00 8.55
C ASN A 179 -10.58 16.37 7.06
N LYS A 180 -9.59 16.02 6.25
CA LYS A 180 -9.58 16.26 4.80
C LYS A 180 -9.07 15.02 4.07
N SER A 181 -9.75 14.62 3.00
CA SER A 181 -9.30 13.49 2.15
C SER A 181 -7.86 13.62 1.66
N ARG A 182 -7.36 14.85 1.54
CA ARG A 182 -5.98 15.16 1.14
C ARG A 182 -4.94 14.62 2.14
N ASP A 183 -5.30 14.47 3.41
CA ASP A 183 -4.39 13.99 4.47
C ASP A 183 -4.09 12.50 4.35
N VAL A 184 -4.97 11.73 3.70
CA VAL A 184 -4.73 10.30 3.41
C VAL A 184 -3.46 10.10 2.56
N GLY A 185 -3.21 10.99 1.60
CA GLY A 185 -1.98 10.93 0.81
C GLY A 185 -0.70 11.12 1.65
N ALA A 186 -0.77 11.96 2.69
CA ALA A 186 0.33 12.14 3.65
C ALA A 186 0.48 10.92 4.57
N PHE A 187 -0.64 10.42 5.12
CA PHE A 187 -0.70 9.22 5.96
C PHE A 187 -0.09 7.99 5.28
N LEU A 188 -0.30 7.84 3.97
CA LEU A 188 0.27 6.74 3.17
C LEU A 188 1.70 7.02 2.67
N GLY A 189 2.29 8.16 3.03
CA GLY A 189 3.64 8.53 2.64
C GLY A 189 3.81 8.80 1.14
N LEU A 190 2.76 9.19 0.45
CA LEU A 190 2.75 9.60 -0.96
C LEU A 190 2.97 11.11 -1.13
N ARG A 191 3.07 11.87 -0.04
CA ARG A 191 3.42 13.29 -0.05
C ARG A 191 4.94 13.46 -0.21
N PRO A 192 5.43 14.41 -1.02
CA PRO A 192 6.83 14.81 -1.03
C PRO A 192 7.26 15.26 0.37
N LYS A 193 8.51 14.96 0.74
CA LYS A 193 9.13 15.55 1.93
C LYS A 193 9.26 17.05 1.69
N SER A 194 9.07 17.84 2.72
CA SER A 194 9.38 19.27 2.72
C SER A 194 10.72 19.47 3.42
N ASN A 195 11.61 20.23 2.81
CA ASN A 195 12.86 20.68 3.39
C ASN A 195 13.09 22.11 2.94
N GLN A 196 12.34 23.02 3.56
CA GLN A 196 12.40 24.45 3.27
C GLN A 196 13.42 25.10 4.20
N SER A 197 14.35 25.84 3.62
CA SER A 197 15.30 26.65 4.35
C SER A 197 15.43 28.02 3.64
N GLY A 198 14.95 29.08 4.26
CA GLY A 198 14.87 30.39 3.65
C GLY A 198 14.07 30.37 2.34
N THR A 199 14.67 30.80 1.25
CA THR A 199 14.07 30.82 -0.10
C THR A 199 14.22 29.51 -0.87
N SER A 200 14.95 28.52 -0.32
CA SER A 200 15.19 27.25 -0.99
C SER A 200 14.11 26.23 -0.68
N GLU A 201 13.41 25.74 -1.72
CA GLU A 201 12.41 24.67 -1.64
C GLU A 201 12.71 23.55 -2.65
N PRO A 202 13.66 22.65 -2.34
CA PRO A 202 14.04 21.59 -3.27
C PRO A 202 12.91 20.56 -3.43
N GLU A 203 12.69 20.11 -4.67
CA GLU A 203 11.76 19.00 -4.96
C GLU A 203 12.27 17.68 -4.37
N MET A 204 11.73 17.29 -3.25
CA MET A 204 12.11 16.07 -2.53
C MET A 204 11.33 14.84 -3.01
N ARG A 205 11.85 13.64 -2.71
CA ARG A 205 11.11 12.38 -2.90
C ARG A 205 9.97 12.27 -1.89
N ILE A 206 9.02 11.35 -2.16
CA ILE A 206 7.93 11.06 -1.22
C ILE A 206 8.48 10.59 0.14
N SER A 207 7.73 10.86 1.21
CA SER A 207 8.16 10.56 2.59
C SER A 207 8.34 9.07 2.85
N LYS A 208 7.54 8.21 2.17
CA LYS A 208 7.47 6.76 2.37
C LYS A 208 7.07 6.36 3.80
N GLU A 209 6.49 7.27 4.56
CA GLU A 209 5.89 6.99 5.86
C GLU A 209 4.60 6.17 5.71
N GLY A 210 4.12 5.58 6.81
CA GLY A 210 2.89 4.80 6.80
C GLY A 210 3.02 3.44 6.11
N ASP A 211 1.88 2.92 5.66
CA ASP A 211 1.75 1.56 5.14
C ASP A 211 2.43 1.38 3.78
N SER A 212 3.50 0.59 3.73
CA SER A 212 4.28 0.34 2.51
C SER A 212 3.55 -0.55 1.51
N TYR A 213 2.75 -1.51 2.00
CA TYR A 213 2.04 -2.45 1.14
C TYR A 213 0.91 -1.77 0.40
N LEU A 214 0.02 -1.05 1.11
CA LEU A 214 -1.04 -0.28 0.46
C LEU A 214 -0.48 0.77 -0.50
N ARG A 215 0.61 1.44 -0.13
CA ARG A 215 1.28 2.38 -1.03
C ARG A 215 1.75 1.72 -2.32
N ALA A 216 2.34 0.51 -2.25
CA ALA A 216 2.76 -0.24 -3.43
C ALA A 216 1.56 -0.62 -4.32
N MET A 217 0.46 -1.08 -3.72
CA MET A 217 -0.78 -1.40 -4.44
C MET A 217 -1.36 -0.17 -5.16
N LEU A 218 -1.42 0.98 -4.50
CA LEU A 218 -1.90 2.23 -5.12
C LEU A 218 -0.98 2.69 -6.27
N VAL A 219 0.33 2.46 -6.15
CA VAL A 219 1.28 2.73 -7.25
C VAL A 219 1.03 1.78 -8.42
N GLN A 220 0.74 0.50 -8.19
CA GLN A 220 0.34 -0.45 -9.23
C GLN A 220 -0.97 -0.03 -9.90
N CYS A 221 -1.98 0.40 -9.12
CA CYS A 221 -3.20 0.98 -9.67
C CYS A 221 -2.90 2.21 -10.54
N GLY A 222 -2.00 3.09 -10.10
CA GLY A 222 -1.55 4.25 -10.88
C GLY A 222 -0.86 3.85 -12.20
N GLN A 223 -0.07 2.79 -12.19
CA GLN A 223 0.54 2.23 -13.42
C GLN A 223 -0.51 1.68 -14.37
N TYR A 224 -1.51 0.95 -13.87
CA TYR A 224 -2.62 0.45 -14.68
C TYR A 224 -3.42 1.60 -15.31
N ILE A 225 -3.81 2.60 -14.50
CA ILE A 225 -4.60 3.77 -14.97
C ILE A 225 -3.86 4.52 -16.09
N LEU A 226 -2.56 4.74 -15.94
CA LEU A 226 -1.75 5.42 -16.96
C LEU A 226 -1.35 4.52 -18.13
N GLY A 227 -1.52 3.22 -18.00
CA GLY A 227 -1.18 2.24 -19.02
C GLY A 227 -2.12 2.26 -20.22
N ARG A 228 -1.76 1.51 -21.27
CA ARG A 228 -2.56 1.40 -22.51
C ARG A 228 -3.96 0.85 -22.27
N ARG A 229 -4.11 -0.10 -21.32
CA ARG A 229 -5.38 -0.77 -20.98
C ARG A 229 -6.22 0.02 -19.98
N GLY A 230 -5.69 1.09 -19.39
CA GLY A 230 -6.43 1.94 -18.45
C GLY A 230 -7.55 2.70 -19.18
N PRO A 231 -8.76 2.81 -18.58
CA PRO A 231 -9.87 3.55 -19.18
C PRO A 231 -9.56 5.04 -19.26
N ASP A 232 -10.25 5.73 -20.14
CA ASP A 232 -10.18 7.19 -20.21
C ASP A 232 -10.94 7.80 -19.02
N THR A 233 -10.23 8.52 -18.18
CA THR A 233 -10.74 9.15 -16.97
C THR A 233 -10.03 10.48 -16.74
N ASP A 234 -10.65 11.39 -15.98
CA ASP A 234 -10.00 12.64 -15.58
C ASP A 234 -8.66 12.42 -14.89
N LEU A 235 -8.58 11.35 -14.09
CA LEU A 235 -7.36 10.96 -13.39
C LEU A 235 -6.25 10.53 -14.37
N LYS A 236 -6.60 9.74 -15.41
CA LYS A 236 -5.67 9.35 -16.47
C LYS A 236 -5.21 10.55 -17.29
N ARG A 237 -6.15 11.36 -17.76
CA ARG A 237 -5.85 12.57 -18.55
C ARG A 237 -4.91 13.51 -17.79
N TRP A 238 -5.20 13.75 -16.52
CA TRP A 238 -4.33 14.55 -15.65
C TRP A 238 -2.94 13.94 -15.49
N GLY A 239 -2.83 12.65 -15.24
CA GLY A 239 -1.55 11.94 -15.07
C GLY A 239 -0.72 11.92 -16.35
N LEU A 240 -1.34 11.76 -17.52
CA LEU A 240 -0.65 11.84 -18.82
C LEU A 240 -0.10 13.25 -19.08
N ARG A 241 -0.84 14.32 -18.73
CA ARG A 241 -0.32 15.70 -18.79
C ARG A 241 0.91 15.89 -17.89
N LEU A 242 0.98 15.23 -16.73
CA LEU A 242 2.19 15.27 -15.89
C LEU A 242 3.34 14.49 -16.51
N ALA A 243 3.06 13.34 -17.13
CA ALA A 243 4.07 12.51 -17.77
C ALA A 243 4.71 13.17 -19.00
N SER A 244 3.96 14.04 -19.72
CA SER A 244 4.43 14.73 -20.93
C SER A 244 5.34 15.93 -20.67
N LYS A 245 5.51 16.38 -19.40
CA LYS A 245 6.32 17.56 -19.05
C LYS A 245 7.84 17.45 -19.30
N GLY A 246 8.31 16.36 -19.92
CA GLY A 246 9.69 16.21 -20.41
C GLY A 246 10.81 16.15 -19.37
N ARG A 247 10.49 16.24 -18.07
CA ARG A 247 11.49 16.20 -16.99
C ARG A 247 12.04 14.77 -16.75
N LYS A 248 13.25 14.65 -16.24
CA LYS A 248 13.84 13.35 -15.84
C LYS A 248 12.86 12.58 -14.95
N ASN A 249 12.59 11.32 -15.33
CA ASN A 249 11.65 10.42 -14.64
C ASN A 249 10.18 10.92 -14.59
N ALA A 250 9.74 11.80 -15.48
CA ALA A 250 8.38 12.36 -15.51
C ALA A 250 7.30 11.28 -15.46
N LYS A 251 7.43 10.19 -16.23
CA LYS A 251 6.50 9.05 -16.23
C LYS A 251 6.41 8.38 -14.85
N LYS A 252 7.55 8.09 -14.19
CA LYS A 252 7.56 7.47 -12.86
C LYS A 252 6.96 8.40 -11.80
N ARG A 253 7.24 9.70 -11.90
CA ARG A 253 6.67 10.73 -11.00
C ARG A 253 5.17 10.87 -11.21
N ALA A 254 4.68 10.83 -12.46
CA ALA A 254 3.26 10.86 -12.78
C ALA A 254 2.52 9.67 -12.16
N VAL A 255 3.06 8.45 -12.22
CA VAL A 255 2.47 7.27 -11.56
C VAL A 255 2.28 7.50 -10.06
N VAL A 256 3.30 7.98 -9.37
CA VAL A 256 3.22 8.25 -7.92
C VAL A 256 2.23 9.38 -7.60
N ALA A 257 2.19 10.41 -8.45
CA ALA A 257 1.22 11.50 -8.31
C ALA A 257 -0.23 11.02 -8.50
N VAL A 258 -0.45 10.14 -9.50
CA VAL A 258 -1.75 9.47 -9.73
C VAL A 258 -2.12 8.59 -8.53
N ALA A 259 -1.18 7.79 -8.00
CA ALA A 259 -1.41 6.98 -6.79
C ALA A 259 -1.85 7.83 -5.59
N ARG A 260 -1.22 9.00 -5.39
CA ARG A 260 -1.62 9.94 -4.34
C ARG A 260 -3.02 10.50 -4.57
N ARG A 261 -3.33 10.94 -5.80
CA ARG A 261 -4.65 11.48 -6.14
C ARG A 261 -5.73 10.40 -6.06
N LEU A 262 -5.40 9.16 -6.45
CA LEU A 262 -6.25 7.99 -6.28
C LEU A 262 -6.59 7.77 -4.80
N ALA A 263 -5.61 7.79 -3.88
CA ALA A 263 -5.86 7.65 -2.45
C ALA A 263 -6.84 8.72 -1.92
N VAL A 264 -6.70 9.96 -2.37
CA VAL A 264 -7.62 11.06 -2.02
C VAL A 264 -9.02 10.81 -2.57
N LEU A 265 -9.12 10.37 -3.83
CA LEU A 265 -10.38 10.04 -4.49
C LEU A 265 -11.11 8.89 -3.78
N LEU A 266 -10.40 7.80 -3.48
CA LEU A 266 -10.99 6.65 -2.78
C LEU A 266 -11.55 7.04 -1.41
N HIS A 267 -10.83 7.86 -0.66
CA HIS A 267 -11.31 8.36 0.63
C HIS A 267 -12.52 9.28 0.48
N ALA A 268 -12.52 10.18 -0.51
CA ALA A 268 -13.65 11.06 -0.78
C ALA A 268 -14.91 10.27 -1.16
N LEU A 269 -14.78 9.27 -2.03
CA LEU A 269 -15.87 8.36 -2.40
C LEU A 269 -16.40 7.59 -1.19
N TRP A 270 -15.51 7.12 -0.32
CA TRP A 270 -15.91 6.39 0.89
C TRP A 270 -16.73 7.25 1.84
N ILE A 271 -16.34 8.51 2.05
CA ILE A 271 -17.09 9.43 2.92
C ILE A 271 -18.42 9.84 2.31
N SER A 272 -18.42 10.25 1.02
CA SER A 272 -19.63 10.75 0.38
C SER A 272 -20.66 9.67 0.08
N GLY A 273 -20.21 8.42 -0.17
CA GLY A 273 -21.07 7.36 -0.66
C GLY A 273 -21.60 7.57 -2.09
N GLU A 274 -21.16 8.65 -2.76
CA GLU A 274 -21.58 8.96 -4.13
C GLU A 274 -21.01 7.97 -5.15
N PRO A 275 -21.70 7.71 -6.26
CA PRO A 275 -21.16 6.92 -7.36
C PRO A 275 -19.94 7.61 -7.98
N TYR A 276 -19.00 6.81 -8.46
CA TYR A 276 -17.80 7.33 -9.13
C TYR A 276 -18.09 7.78 -10.56
N GLU A 277 -17.82 9.04 -10.87
CA GLU A 277 -17.91 9.61 -12.20
C GLU A 277 -16.52 9.77 -12.84
N PRO A 278 -16.17 8.95 -13.84
CA PRO A 278 -14.82 8.94 -14.44
C PRO A 278 -14.42 10.22 -15.14
N LEU A 279 -15.40 10.96 -15.72
CA LEU A 279 -15.23 12.15 -16.56
C LEU A 279 -16.07 13.34 -16.05
N ARG A 280 -16.10 13.56 -14.74
CA ARG A 280 -16.90 14.61 -14.10
C ARG A 280 -16.61 16.02 -14.66
N HIS A 281 -15.36 16.35 -14.94
CA HIS A 281 -14.97 17.66 -15.47
C HIS A 281 -15.30 17.87 -16.96
N ASN A 282 -15.63 16.81 -17.70
CA ASN A 282 -16.11 16.96 -19.08
C ASN A 282 -17.61 17.27 -19.14
N CYS A 283 -18.39 16.79 -18.17
CA CYS A 283 -19.82 17.08 -18.08
C CYS A 283 -20.08 18.58 -17.75
N GLU A 284 -19.25 19.17 -16.91
CA GLU A 284 -19.34 20.60 -16.58
C GLU A 284 -19.04 21.50 -17.81
N ALA A 285 -18.08 21.10 -18.66
CA ALA A 285 -17.78 21.81 -19.90
C ALA A 285 -18.85 21.67 -20.98
N ALA A 286 -19.58 20.54 -21.01
CA ALA A 286 -20.68 20.31 -21.96
C ALA A 286 -22.01 20.96 -21.53
N GLN A 287 -22.17 21.28 -20.23
CA GLN A 287 -23.35 21.97 -19.70
C GLN A 287 -23.16 23.52 -19.69
N ALA A 288 -21.93 23.98 -19.88
CA ALA A 288 -21.58 25.41 -19.95
C ALA A 288 -21.42 25.95 -21.41
N ALA A 289 -21.59 25.07 -22.43
CA ALA A 289 -21.59 25.37 -23.86
C ALA A 289 -23.02 25.26 -24.43
#